data_aedbf15a708e8c410af4ee6f023d487b
#
_entry.id   aedbf15a708e8c410af4ee6f023d487b
#
_cell.length_a   1.000
_cell.length_b   1.000
_cell.length_c   1.000
_cell.angle_alpha   90.00
_cell.angle_beta   90.00
_cell.angle_gamma   90.00
#
_symmetry.space_group_name_H-M   'P 1'
#
loop_
_entity.id
_entity.type
_entity.pdbx_description
1 polymer ?
#
loop_
_entity_poly.entity_id
_entity_poly.type
_entity_poly.pdbx_seq_one_letter_code
_entity_poly.pdbx_strand_id
1 'polypeptide(L)'
;MNYFKRKWNETRGDQYDSWGKSAWYFETDNNGEVLRQIEAYDNGKVLKYDNQNIDDEFGGLADQNLDLSEFVEFSIEKEEFENKWK
;
A
#
# COMPACT_ATOMS: atom_id res chain seq x y z
N MET A 1 14.30 4.51 -6.21
CA MET A 1 12.95 4.19 -5.73
C MET A 1 13.03 3.21 -4.58
N ASN A 2 12.11 3.33 -3.63
CA ASN A 2 12.02 2.45 -2.49
C ASN A 2 10.73 1.66 -2.56
N TYR A 3 10.77 0.41 -2.08
CA TYR A 3 9.62 -0.48 -2.09
C TYR A 3 9.45 -1.09 -0.72
N PHE A 4 8.20 -1.10 -0.20
CA PHE A 4 7.90 -1.56 1.15
C PHE A 4 6.66 -2.43 1.15
N LYS A 5 6.61 -3.37 2.11
CA LYS A 5 5.42 -4.16 2.40
C LYS A 5 5.22 -4.17 3.90
N ARG A 6 4.07 -3.71 4.36
CA ARG A 6 3.74 -3.69 5.79
C ARG A 6 2.40 -4.35 6.02
N LYS A 7 2.38 -5.36 6.89
CA LYS A 7 1.13 -6.01 7.29
C LYS A 7 0.39 -5.12 8.27
N TRP A 8 -0.92 -5.06 8.11
CA TRP A 8 -1.79 -4.29 8.98
C TRP A 8 -2.74 -5.24 9.67
N ASN A 9 -2.60 -5.40 11.00
CA ASN A 9 -3.32 -6.42 11.77
C ASN A 9 -4.70 -5.98 12.23
N GLU A 10 -5.19 -4.85 11.73
CA GLU A 10 -6.52 -4.34 12.03
C GLU A 10 -7.40 -4.40 10.80
N THR A 11 -8.70 -4.57 11.02
CA THR A 11 -9.69 -4.48 9.94
C THR A 11 -9.99 -3.01 9.64
N ARG A 12 -10.75 -2.73 8.57
CA ARG A 12 -11.01 -1.35 8.16
C ARG A 12 -11.82 -0.55 9.16
N GLY A 13 -12.69 -1.21 9.93
CA GLY A 13 -13.54 -0.53 10.90
C GLY A 13 -14.71 0.22 10.28
N ASP A 14 -15.00 -0.04 9.00
CA ASP A 14 -16.10 0.59 8.26
C ASP A 14 -17.00 -0.49 7.65
N GLN A 15 -17.81 -0.12 6.64
CA GLN A 15 -18.70 -1.08 5.99
C GLN A 15 -17.97 -2.22 5.29
N TYR A 16 -16.66 -2.09 5.09
CA TYR A 16 -15.82 -3.12 4.46
C TYR A 16 -15.00 -3.90 5.50
N ASP A 17 -15.38 -3.86 6.75
CA ASP A 17 -14.66 -4.51 7.84
C ASP A 17 -14.53 -6.02 7.63
N SER A 18 -15.50 -6.62 6.95
CA SER A 18 -15.49 -8.05 6.64
C SER A 18 -14.42 -8.46 5.63
N TRP A 19 -13.73 -7.50 4.97
CA TRP A 19 -12.62 -7.82 4.08
C TRP A 19 -11.42 -8.40 4.83
N GLY A 20 -11.37 -8.24 6.15
CA GLY A 20 -10.32 -8.76 7.00
C GLY A 20 -9.12 -7.83 7.13
N LYS A 21 -8.02 -8.41 7.54
CA LYS A 21 -6.74 -7.70 7.67
C LYS A 21 -6.12 -7.49 6.30
N SER A 22 -5.05 -6.68 6.23
CA SER A 22 -4.46 -6.32 4.95
C SER A 22 -2.95 -6.32 5.00
N ALA A 23 -2.34 -6.35 3.81
CA ALA A 23 -0.94 -6.06 3.59
C ALA A 23 -0.87 -4.87 2.63
N TRP A 24 -0.09 -3.87 2.99
CA TRP A 24 0.05 -2.63 2.21
C TRP A 24 1.43 -2.59 1.58
N TYR A 25 1.47 -2.29 0.28
CA TYR A 25 2.69 -2.18 -0.49
C TYR A 25 2.82 -0.75 -0.97
N PHE A 26 4.03 -0.19 -0.87
CA PHE A 26 4.29 1.19 -1.30
C PHE A 26 5.52 1.24 -2.20
N GLU A 27 5.42 2.02 -3.27
CA GLU A 27 6.59 2.49 -4.01
C GLU A 27 6.75 3.96 -3.71
N THR A 28 7.94 4.38 -3.27
CA THR A 28 8.20 5.79 -2.95
C THR A 28 9.43 6.30 -3.69
N ASP A 29 9.52 7.64 -3.80
CA ASP A 29 10.78 8.29 -4.17
C ASP A 29 11.70 8.38 -2.94
N ASN A 30 12.85 9.04 -3.10
CA ASN A 30 13.85 9.14 -2.04
C ASN A 30 13.44 10.09 -0.90
N ASN A 31 12.36 10.84 -1.08
CA ASN A 31 11.78 11.70 -0.03
C ASN A 31 10.61 11.02 0.70
N GLY A 32 10.25 9.81 0.29
CA GLY A 32 9.14 9.09 0.89
C GLY A 32 7.78 9.39 0.27
N GLU A 33 7.73 10.19 -0.81
CA GLU A 33 6.47 10.43 -1.51
C GLU A 33 5.98 9.14 -2.14
N VAL A 34 4.72 8.79 -1.86
CA VAL A 34 4.12 7.55 -2.36
C VAL A 34 3.71 7.73 -3.82
N LEU A 35 4.29 6.90 -4.68
CA LEU A 35 4.05 6.93 -6.12
C LEU A 35 3.02 5.90 -6.56
N ARG A 36 3.09 4.70 -5.97
CA ARG A 36 2.11 3.64 -6.18
C ARG A 36 1.83 2.94 -4.85
N GLN A 37 0.60 2.48 -4.68
CA GLN A 37 0.15 1.86 -3.44
C GLN A 37 -0.74 0.67 -3.76
N ILE A 38 -0.54 -0.42 -3.02
CA ILE A 38 -1.38 -1.62 -3.13
C ILE A 38 -1.89 -1.96 -1.74
N GLU A 39 -3.20 -2.26 -1.63
CA GLU A 39 -3.80 -2.76 -0.40
C GLU A 39 -4.40 -4.13 -0.71
N ALA A 40 -3.85 -5.18 -0.13
CA ALA A 40 -4.30 -6.55 -0.35
C ALA A 40 -4.97 -7.08 0.91
N TYR A 41 -6.26 -7.44 0.81
CA TYR A 41 -7.09 -7.86 1.94
C TYR A 41 -7.23 -9.38 2.01
N ASP A 42 -7.54 -9.88 3.22
CA ASP A 42 -7.68 -11.32 3.47
C ASP A 42 -8.69 -12.00 2.56
N ASN A 43 -9.76 -11.29 2.18
CA ASN A 43 -10.80 -11.83 1.31
C ASN A 43 -10.40 -11.90 -0.16
N GLY A 44 -9.16 -11.48 -0.51
CA GLY A 44 -8.67 -11.46 -1.88
C GLY A 44 -8.89 -10.15 -2.62
N LYS A 45 -9.57 -9.18 -2.01
CA LYS A 45 -9.75 -7.86 -2.61
C LYS A 45 -8.40 -7.13 -2.66
N VAL A 46 -8.07 -6.54 -3.81
CA VAL A 46 -6.83 -5.78 -3.99
C VAL A 46 -7.17 -4.40 -4.54
N LEU A 47 -6.71 -3.36 -3.85
CA LEU A 47 -6.87 -1.97 -4.28
C LEU A 47 -5.51 -1.46 -4.75
N LYS A 48 -5.50 -0.70 -5.86
CA LYS A 48 -4.28 -0.16 -6.46
C LYS A 48 -4.47 1.31 -6.79
N TYR A 49 -3.51 2.13 -6.38
CA TYR A 49 -3.55 3.57 -6.60
C TYR A 49 -2.22 4.07 -7.16
N ASP A 50 -2.29 5.07 -8.04
CA ASP A 50 -1.13 5.75 -8.61
C ASP A 50 -1.54 7.17 -9.02
N ASN A 51 -0.68 7.88 -9.77
CA ASN A 51 -0.95 9.26 -10.20
C ASN A 51 -2.14 9.39 -11.14
N GLN A 52 -2.54 8.31 -11.79
CA GLN A 52 -3.65 8.30 -12.75
C GLN A 52 -4.94 7.76 -12.13
N ASN A 53 -4.80 7.04 -11.03
CA ASN A 53 -5.93 6.49 -10.27
C ASN A 53 -5.69 6.80 -8.80
N ILE A 54 -5.87 8.08 -8.43
CA ILE A 54 -5.51 8.60 -7.12
C ILE A 54 -6.44 8.09 -6.04
N ASP A 55 -7.73 7.95 -6.35
CA ASP A 55 -8.72 7.47 -5.38
C ASP A 55 -9.87 6.76 -6.08
N ASP A 56 -10.68 6.08 -5.28
CA ASP A 56 -11.92 5.45 -5.72
C ASP A 56 -12.89 5.41 -4.53
N GLU A 57 -13.98 4.65 -4.65
CA GLU A 57 -14.99 4.56 -3.58
C GLU A 57 -14.47 3.88 -2.31
N PHE A 58 -13.31 3.18 -2.38
CA PHE A 58 -12.77 2.41 -1.25
C PHE A 58 -11.63 3.10 -0.52
N GLY A 59 -10.98 4.07 -1.13
CA GLY A 59 -9.83 4.75 -0.52
C GLY A 59 -9.00 5.51 -1.55
N GLY A 60 -7.72 5.71 -1.27
CA GLY A 60 -6.86 6.47 -2.16
C GLY A 60 -5.38 6.37 -1.85
N LEU A 61 -4.60 6.96 -2.75
CA LEU A 61 -3.16 7.06 -2.62
C LEU A 61 -2.82 7.94 -1.40
N ALA A 62 -1.86 7.51 -0.59
CA ALA A 62 -1.40 8.29 0.55
C ALA A 62 -0.89 9.66 0.09
N ASP A 63 -1.36 10.72 0.72
CA ASP A 63 -1.03 12.10 0.36
C ASP A 63 0.09 12.69 1.22
N GLN A 64 0.59 11.92 2.19
CA GLN A 64 1.71 12.31 3.05
C GLN A 64 2.90 11.41 2.79
N ASN A 65 4.11 11.97 2.89
CA ASN A 65 5.32 11.19 2.71
C ASN A 65 5.48 10.17 3.84
N LEU A 66 5.98 8.98 3.50
CA LEU A 66 6.32 7.99 4.49
C LEU A 66 7.61 8.39 5.20
N ASP A 67 7.71 8.07 6.48
CA ASP A 67 8.97 8.19 7.22
C ASP A 67 9.86 7.00 6.84
N LEU A 68 10.84 7.25 5.96
CA LEU A 68 11.71 6.19 5.45
C LEU A 68 12.50 5.50 6.55
N SER A 69 12.84 6.22 7.63
CA SER A 69 13.57 5.62 8.74
C SER A 69 12.70 4.61 9.49
N GLU A 70 11.40 4.84 9.55
CA GLU A 70 10.44 3.90 10.15
C GLU A 70 10.17 2.72 9.23
N PHE A 71 10.13 2.95 7.93
CA PHE A 71 9.74 1.92 6.95
C PHE A 71 10.89 1.03 6.49
N VAL A 72 12.14 1.35 6.83
CA VAL A 72 13.30 0.61 6.32
C VAL A 72 13.23 -0.88 6.65
N GLU A 73 12.67 -1.24 7.81
CA GLU A 73 12.52 -2.65 8.21
C GLU A 73 11.49 -3.42 7.36
N PHE A 74 10.66 -2.69 6.61
CA PHE A 74 9.62 -3.27 5.76
C PHE A 74 10.03 -3.30 4.28
N SER A 75 11.30 -3.05 3.98
CA SER A 75 11.80 -2.99 2.60
C SER A 75 11.63 -4.33 1.89
N ILE A 76 11.22 -4.27 0.63
CA ILE A 76 11.10 -5.43 -0.25
C ILE A 76 11.82 -5.13 -1.56
N GLU A 77 12.02 -6.17 -2.37
CA GLU A 77 12.59 -6.01 -3.70
C GLU A 77 11.56 -5.44 -4.66
N LYS A 78 12.05 -4.71 -5.67
CA LYS A 78 11.20 -4.18 -6.73
C LYS A 78 10.35 -5.26 -7.38
N GLU A 79 10.92 -6.44 -7.59
CA GLU A 79 10.22 -7.55 -8.25
C GLU A 79 9.01 -8.01 -7.46
N GLU A 80 9.10 -8.05 -6.14
CA GLU A 80 7.97 -8.41 -5.29
C GLU A 80 6.83 -7.42 -5.45
N PHE A 81 7.16 -6.12 -5.46
CA PHE A 81 6.16 -5.07 -5.68
C PHE A 81 5.51 -5.19 -7.05
N GLU A 82 6.33 -5.32 -8.10
CA GLU A 82 5.82 -5.38 -9.47
C GLU A 82 4.94 -6.62 -9.71
N ASN A 83 5.29 -7.75 -9.10
CA ASN A 83 4.48 -8.95 -9.20
C ASN A 83 3.10 -8.76 -8.58
N LYS A 84 3.02 -8.00 -7.50
CA LYS A 84 1.74 -7.72 -6.83
C LYS A 84 0.95 -6.67 -7.57
N TRP A 85 1.63 -5.73 -8.23
CA TRP A 85 1.01 -4.66 -9.00
C TRP A 85 0.26 -5.17 -10.24
N LYS A 86 0.73 -6.24 -10.86
CA LYS A 86 0.16 -6.79 -12.10
C LYS A 86 -1.31 -7.23 -11.94
#